data_81740175865016e53409afc057c6195c
#
_entry.id   81740175865016e53409afc057c6195c
#
_cell.length_a   1.000
_cell.length_b   1.000
_cell.length_c   1.000
_cell.angle_alpha   90.00
_cell.angle_beta   90.00
_cell.angle_gamma   90.00
#
_symmetry.space_group_name_H-M   'P 1'
#
loop_
_entity.id
_entity.type
_entity.pdbx_description
1 polymer ?
#
loop_
_entity_poly.entity_id
_entity_poly.type
_entity_poly.pdbx_seq_one_letter_code
_entity_poly.pdbx_strand_id
1 'polypeptide(L)'
;MRGLRKYLTPFAPDQSGAVSVLYELGGIIVICDAGGCTGNVCGFDEPRWFERKSAVFSAGLRDMDAILGRDDRLVAKLVDAADKIDANFAAIVGTPVPAVIGTDYQALKRMCEKKTDLPILAIDTDGMELYDKGEEKAYLALFTALAKEKYEVCKEKVGILGMTPQDVSDLKAADKVREELKKEGKEAICYGMGDGLEAVERASEVGKNIVVSAAALEVAKYLEKTFGTPYEIGYPAAGELVPNLDYQGKKILVVHQQVMAEAIRQEIIKRENSAEVQTATWFMRKKELACPQDVSLREEDDYIDLVKNGGFDIIFADACMEKMVPDFQGIFVNTRHFAVSGRLCE
;
A
#
# COMPACT_ATOMS: atom_id res chain seq x y z
N MET A 1 -20.68 -21.22 -1.55
CA MET A 1 -21.01 -20.51 -2.83
C MET A 1 -19.74 -19.72 -3.18
N ARG A 2 -18.97 -20.25 -4.13
CA ARG A 2 -17.69 -19.63 -4.48
C ARG A 2 -17.89 -18.24 -5.10
N GLY A 3 -17.01 -17.31 -4.76
CA GLY A 3 -17.02 -15.94 -5.30
C GLY A 3 -18.00 -14.97 -4.66
N LEU A 4 -18.81 -15.37 -3.67
CA LEU A 4 -19.67 -14.46 -2.91
C LEU A 4 -19.12 -14.30 -1.49
N ARG A 5 -18.85 -13.04 -1.10
CA ARG A 5 -18.48 -12.70 0.26
C ARG A 5 -19.70 -12.61 1.16
N LYS A 6 -19.62 -13.18 2.36
CA LYS A 6 -20.67 -13.19 3.37
C LYS A 6 -20.31 -12.36 4.59
N TYR A 7 -19.04 -12.26 4.89
CA TYR A 7 -18.51 -11.68 6.13
C TYR A 7 -17.64 -10.45 5.87
N LEU A 8 -16.85 -10.48 4.80
CA LEU A 8 -15.92 -9.41 4.46
C LEU A 8 -16.54 -8.48 3.41
N THR A 9 -16.35 -7.18 3.59
CA THR A 9 -16.57 -6.19 2.52
C THR A 9 -15.57 -6.40 1.39
N PRO A 10 -15.82 -5.91 0.17
CA PRO A 10 -14.76 -5.84 -0.84
C PRO A 10 -13.52 -5.13 -0.29
N PHE A 11 -12.35 -5.68 -0.55
CA PHE A 11 -11.10 -5.02 -0.18
C PHE A 11 -10.86 -3.79 -1.05
N ALA A 12 -10.04 -2.86 -0.57
CA ALA A 12 -9.67 -1.68 -1.32
C ALA A 12 -9.06 -2.05 -2.69
N PRO A 13 -9.54 -1.45 -3.79
CA PRO A 13 -9.06 -1.74 -5.14
C PRO A 13 -7.74 -1.03 -5.45
N ASP A 14 -7.13 -1.38 -6.58
CA ASP A 14 -5.81 -0.90 -6.99
C ASP A 14 -5.73 0.63 -7.14
N GLN A 15 -6.77 1.31 -7.64
CA GLN A 15 -6.75 2.78 -7.70
C GLN A 15 -6.65 3.41 -6.32
N SER A 16 -7.23 2.80 -5.27
CA SER A 16 -7.14 3.30 -3.91
C SER A 16 -5.71 3.17 -3.36
N GLY A 17 -5.04 2.05 -3.63
CA GLY A 17 -3.63 1.87 -3.30
C GLY A 17 -2.73 2.87 -4.02
N ALA A 18 -2.95 3.11 -5.32
CA ALA A 18 -2.19 4.09 -6.08
C ALA A 18 -2.35 5.51 -5.51
N VAL A 19 -3.57 5.90 -5.15
CA VAL A 19 -3.83 7.20 -4.51
C VAL A 19 -3.17 7.28 -3.15
N SER A 20 -3.20 6.21 -2.35
CA SER A 20 -2.61 6.18 -1.01
C SER A 20 -1.10 6.46 -1.02
N VAL A 21 -0.37 5.91 -1.99
CA VAL A 21 1.06 6.20 -2.18
C VAL A 21 1.33 7.66 -2.48
N LEU A 22 0.48 8.31 -3.28
CA LEU A 22 0.71 9.67 -3.80
C LEU A 22 0.13 10.78 -2.91
N TYR A 23 -0.67 10.42 -1.93
CA TYR A 23 -1.59 11.32 -1.23
C TYR A 23 -0.92 12.52 -0.56
N GLU A 24 0.17 12.33 0.17
CA GLU A 24 0.84 13.39 0.94
C GLU A 24 2.00 14.08 0.20
N LEU A 25 2.20 13.78 -1.08
CA LEU A 25 3.39 14.23 -1.82
C LEU A 25 3.22 15.59 -2.51
N GLY A 26 2.08 16.28 -2.32
CA GLY A 26 1.86 17.62 -2.89
C GLY A 26 1.61 17.61 -4.40
N GLY A 27 1.03 16.56 -4.93
CA GLY A 27 0.64 16.44 -6.35
C GLY A 27 -0.84 16.68 -6.59
N ILE A 28 -1.20 16.84 -7.87
CA ILE A 28 -2.57 16.78 -8.37
C ILE A 28 -2.85 15.34 -8.80
N ILE A 29 -3.83 14.67 -8.17
CA ILE A 29 -4.22 13.31 -8.51
C ILE A 29 -5.57 13.35 -9.23
N VAL A 30 -5.59 12.92 -10.49
CA VAL A 30 -6.82 12.85 -11.30
C VAL A 30 -7.21 11.39 -11.46
N ILE A 31 -8.32 11.01 -10.88
CA ILE A 31 -8.91 9.68 -11.04
C ILE A 31 -9.78 9.70 -12.27
N CYS A 32 -9.47 8.83 -13.24
CA CYS A 32 -10.19 8.70 -14.51
C CYS A 32 -11.52 7.97 -14.30
N ASP A 33 -12.55 8.66 -13.81
CA ASP A 33 -13.86 8.09 -13.54
C ASP A 33 -14.99 9.07 -13.84
N ALA A 34 -16.22 8.62 -13.63
CA ALA A 34 -17.42 9.45 -13.70
C ALA A 34 -17.77 10.14 -12.36
N GLY A 35 -16.97 9.90 -11.30
CA GLY A 35 -17.12 10.44 -9.95
C GLY A 35 -17.33 9.39 -8.86
N GLY A 36 -17.77 8.18 -9.21
CA GLY A 36 -18.05 7.12 -8.22
C GLY A 36 -16.80 6.57 -7.55
N CYS A 37 -15.78 6.21 -8.34
CA CYS A 37 -14.52 5.70 -7.80
C CYS A 37 -13.79 6.76 -6.97
N THR A 38 -13.77 8.02 -7.43
CA THR A 38 -13.20 9.13 -6.64
C THR A 38 -13.91 9.30 -5.31
N GLY A 39 -15.25 9.24 -5.31
CA GLY A 39 -16.06 9.31 -4.08
C GLY A 39 -15.74 8.17 -3.11
N ASN A 40 -15.54 6.95 -3.63
CA ASN A 40 -15.15 5.80 -2.82
C ASN A 40 -13.75 5.96 -2.21
N VAL A 41 -12.76 6.35 -3.02
CA VAL A 41 -11.39 6.59 -2.55
C VAL A 41 -11.40 7.64 -1.43
N CYS A 42 -11.97 8.82 -1.67
CA CYS A 42 -11.96 9.92 -0.71
C CYS A 42 -12.84 9.66 0.52
N GLY A 43 -13.96 8.94 0.37
CA GLY A 43 -14.92 8.73 1.46
C GLY A 43 -14.67 7.50 2.31
N PHE A 44 -13.96 6.49 1.80
CA PHE A 44 -13.82 5.20 2.45
C PHE A 44 -12.39 4.66 2.47
N ASP A 45 -11.65 4.75 1.36
CA ASP A 45 -10.40 4.03 1.21
C ASP A 45 -9.17 4.87 1.59
N GLU A 46 -9.28 6.22 1.65
CA GLU A 46 -8.18 7.10 2.04
C GLU A 46 -8.50 7.78 3.38
N PRO A 47 -8.07 7.19 4.52
CA PRO A 47 -8.46 7.68 5.83
C PRO A 47 -7.91 9.07 6.16
N ARG A 48 -6.81 9.52 5.50
CA ARG A 48 -6.24 10.85 5.69
C ARG A 48 -7.09 11.97 5.09
N TRP A 49 -8.06 11.64 4.23
CA TRP A 49 -8.95 12.60 3.57
C TRP A 49 -9.64 13.57 4.53
N PHE A 50 -10.01 13.08 5.72
CA PHE A 50 -10.70 13.88 6.72
C PHE A 50 -9.76 14.74 7.56
N GLU A 51 -8.49 14.41 7.63
CA GLU A 51 -7.48 15.09 8.45
C GLU A 51 -6.54 15.98 7.62
N ARG A 52 -6.14 15.51 6.43
CA ARG A 52 -5.16 16.16 5.57
C ARG A 52 -5.71 16.26 4.16
N LYS A 53 -5.86 17.48 3.66
CA LYS A 53 -6.35 17.69 2.30
C LYS A 53 -5.25 17.42 1.28
N SER A 54 -5.61 16.74 0.20
CA SER A 54 -4.81 16.56 -1.00
C SER A 54 -5.62 16.96 -2.23
N ALA A 55 -4.95 17.30 -3.33
CA ALA A 55 -5.58 17.70 -4.57
C ALA A 55 -6.02 16.46 -5.38
N VAL A 56 -7.10 15.80 -4.94
CA VAL A 56 -7.68 14.62 -5.62
C VAL A 56 -8.94 15.04 -6.35
N PHE A 57 -9.01 14.73 -7.66
CA PHE A 57 -10.09 15.12 -8.56
C PHE A 57 -10.64 13.94 -9.35
N SER A 58 -11.95 13.97 -9.61
CA SER A 58 -12.56 13.14 -10.62
C SER A 58 -12.36 13.75 -12.01
N ALA A 59 -11.99 12.94 -12.99
CA ALA A 59 -12.02 13.36 -14.39
C ALA A 59 -13.44 13.73 -14.83
N GLY A 60 -14.46 13.20 -14.17
CA GLY A 60 -15.86 13.47 -14.45
C GLY A 60 -16.22 13.03 -15.86
N LEU A 61 -15.81 11.83 -16.27
CA LEU A 61 -16.11 11.25 -17.57
C LEU A 61 -17.62 11.17 -17.79
N ARG A 62 -18.04 11.50 -18.99
CA ARG A 62 -19.43 11.35 -19.45
C ARG A 62 -19.49 10.31 -20.57
N ASP A 63 -20.67 9.76 -20.81
CA ASP A 63 -20.90 8.74 -21.85
C ASP A 63 -20.31 9.15 -23.21
N MET A 64 -20.54 10.41 -23.60
CA MET A 64 -20.00 10.93 -24.85
C MET A 64 -18.48 11.10 -24.86
N ASP A 65 -17.87 11.35 -23.69
CA ASP A 65 -16.39 11.43 -23.57
C ASP A 65 -15.78 10.04 -23.76
N ALA A 66 -16.40 9.01 -23.17
CA ALA A 66 -15.99 7.61 -23.32
C ALA A 66 -16.19 7.10 -24.77
N ILE A 67 -17.35 7.38 -25.38
CA ILE A 67 -17.66 6.92 -26.75
C ILE A 67 -16.75 7.58 -27.79
N LEU A 68 -16.46 8.87 -27.63
CA LEU A 68 -15.69 9.66 -28.61
C LEU A 68 -14.21 9.73 -28.33
N GLY A 69 -13.72 9.13 -27.20
CA GLY A 69 -12.31 9.20 -26.80
C GLY A 69 -11.87 10.65 -26.54
N ARG A 70 -12.63 11.42 -25.74
CA ARG A 70 -12.38 12.85 -25.49
C ARG A 70 -11.25 13.07 -24.45
N ASP A 71 -10.08 12.50 -24.73
CA ASP A 71 -8.87 12.69 -23.92
C ASP A 71 -8.48 14.17 -23.80
N ASP A 72 -8.77 14.97 -24.81
CA ASP A 72 -8.58 16.42 -24.83
C ASP A 72 -9.24 17.13 -23.65
N ARG A 73 -10.39 16.66 -23.20
CA ARG A 73 -11.12 17.23 -22.04
C ARG A 73 -10.45 16.92 -20.71
N LEU A 74 -10.00 15.69 -20.53
CA LEU A 74 -9.25 15.31 -19.32
C LEU A 74 -7.98 16.15 -19.21
N VAL A 75 -7.21 16.21 -20.30
CA VAL A 75 -5.99 17.01 -20.38
C VAL A 75 -6.27 18.49 -20.08
N ALA A 76 -7.34 19.08 -20.66
CA ALA A 76 -7.69 20.46 -20.38
C ALA A 76 -8.03 20.72 -18.91
N LYS A 77 -8.74 19.79 -18.24
CA LYS A 77 -9.06 19.90 -16.81
C LYS A 77 -7.82 19.78 -15.93
N LEU A 78 -6.90 18.86 -16.25
CA LEU A 78 -5.66 18.71 -15.52
C LEU A 78 -4.79 19.96 -15.63
N VAL A 79 -4.65 20.52 -16.83
CA VAL A 79 -3.91 21.76 -17.07
C VAL A 79 -4.55 22.94 -16.30
N ASP A 80 -5.88 23.10 -16.38
CA ASP A 80 -6.60 24.12 -15.61
C ASP A 80 -6.40 23.97 -14.09
N ALA A 81 -6.30 22.76 -13.57
CA ALA A 81 -5.97 22.51 -12.18
C ALA A 81 -4.50 22.85 -11.87
N ALA A 82 -3.58 22.51 -12.75
CA ALA A 82 -2.15 22.83 -12.60
C ALA A 82 -1.88 24.34 -12.60
N ASP A 83 -2.64 25.13 -13.36
CA ASP A 83 -2.54 26.58 -13.38
C ASP A 83 -3.04 27.25 -12.07
N LYS A 84 -3.85 26.56 -11.28
CA LYS A 84 -4.52 27.08 -10.08
C LYS A 84 -3.98 26.55 -8.77
N ILE A 85 -3.30 25.41 -8.81
CA ILE A 85 -2.81 24.70 -7.63
C ILE A 85 -1.30 24.65 -7.72
N ASP A 86 -0.64 25.10 -6.66
CA ASP A 86 0.79 24.91 -6.49
C ASP A 86 1.06 23.43 -6.21
N ALA A 87 1.51 22.71 -7.24
CA ALA A 87 1.73 21.28 -7.21
C ALA A 87 3.10 20.91 -7.79
N ASN A 88 3.71 19.87 -7.23
CA ASN A 88 5.04 19.44 -7.65
C ASN A 88 5.00 18.39 -8.78
N PHE A 89 3.86 17.72 -8.97
CA PHE A 89 3.61 16.74 -10.03
C PHE A 89 2.11 16.59 -10.26
N ALA A 90 1.73 15.90 -11.33
CA ALA A 90 0.36 15.43 -11.52
C ALA A 90 0.34 13.93 -11.82
N ALA A 91 -0.69 13.25 -11.35
CA ALA A 91 -0.90 11.82 -11.58
C ALA A 91 -2.27 11.55 -12.21
N ILE A 92 -2.30 10.66 -13.18
CA ILE A 92 -3.52 10.12 -13.80
C ILE A 92 -3.67 8.69 -13.35
N VAL A 93 -4.76 8.38 -12.62
CA VAL A 93 -5.03 7.06 -12.03
C VAL A 93 -6.22 6.43 -12.73
N GLY A 94 -6.05 5.22 -13.22
CA GLY A 94 -7.06 4.46 -13.93
C GLY A 94 -8.17 3.89 -13.03
N THR A 95 -9.30 3.55 -13.64
CA THR A 95 -10.45 2.88 -13.02
C THR A 95 -11.12 1.92 -14.02
N PRO A 96 -12.13 1.13 -13.63
CA PRO A 96 -12.75 0.16 -14.53
C PRO A 96 -13.26 0.71 -15.86
N VAL A 97 -13.85 1.91 -15.88
CA VAL A 97 -14.41 2.47 -17.11
C VAL A 97 -13.34 2.75 -18.16
N PRO A 98 -12.28 3.52 -17.86
CA PRO A 98 -11.16 3.71 -18.77
C PRO A 98 -10.48 2.40 -19.21
N ALA A 99 -10.35 1.43 -18.30
CA ALA A 99 -9.76 0.12 -18.63
C ALA A 99 -10.59 -0.62 -19.69
N VAL A 100 -11.93 -0.63 -19.54
CA VAL A 100 -12.86 -1.28 -20.51
C VAL A 100 -12.83 -0.61 -21.87
N ILE A 101 -12.74 0.72 -21.93
CA ILE A 101 -12.70 1.45 -23.22
C ILE A 101 -11.30 1.54 -23.83
N GLY A 102 -10.29 0.96 -23.18
CA GLY A 102 -8.92 0.88 -23.70
C GLY A 102 -8.19 2.22 -23.71
N THR A 103 -8.33 3.03 -22.65
CA THR A 103 -7.64 4.33 -22.51
C THR A 103 -6.12 4.17 -22.56
N ASP A 104 -5.46 4.93 -23.44
CA ASP A 104 -3.99 4.99 -23.51
C ASP A 104 -3.42 6.01 -22.52
N TYR A 105 -3.09 5.56 -21.33
CA TYR A 105 -2.50 6.41 -20.28
C TYR A 105 -1.15 7.01 -20.67
N GLN A 106 -0.38 6.34 -21.52
CA GLN A 106 0.89 6.91 -22.01
C GLN A 106 0.65 8.03 -23.04
N ALA A 107 -0.41 7.95 -23.84
CA ALA A 107 -0.81 9.05 -24.69
C ALA A 107 -1.30 10.23 -23.87
N LEU A 108 -2.15 10.00 -22.86
CA LEU A 108 -2.59 11.04 -21.92
C LEU A 108 -1.42 11.73 -21.23
N LYS A 109 -0.46 10.96 -20.71
CA LYS A 109 0.76 11.50 -20.12
C LYS A 109 1.48 12.44 -21.08
N ARG A 110 1.79 11.98 -22.30
CA ARG A 110 2.45 12.79 -23.33
C ARG A 110 1.66 14.05 -23.72
N MET A 111 0.32 13.98 -23.70
CA MET A 111 -0.53 15.14 -23.99
C MET A 111 -0.47 16.19 -22.87
N CYS A 112 -0.44 15.74 -21.60
CA CYS A 112 -0.28 16.62 -20.44
C CYS A 112 1.12 17.24 -20.40
N GLU A 113 2.18 16.47 -20.56
CA GLU A 113 3.59 16.94 -20.57
C GLU A 113 3.88 18.01 -21.64
N LYS A 114 3.08 18.07 -22.72
CA LYS A 114 3.17 19.14 -23.74
C LYS A 114 2.52 20.47 -23.32
N LYS A 115 1.72 20.45 -22.25
CA LYS A 115 0.88 21.60 -21.86
C LYS A 115 1.14 22.08 -20.45
N THR A 116 1.96 21.39 -19.68
CA THR A 116 2.35 21.76 -18.32
C THR A 116 3.81 21.36 -18.07
N ASP A 117 4.51 22.11 -17.25
CA ASP A 117 5.89 21.85 -16.85
C ASP A 117 5.98 20.81 -15.70
N LEU A 118 4.83 20.35 -15.19
CA LEU A 118 4.79 19.37 -14.10
C LEU A 118 5.19 17.97 -14.62
N PRO A 119 5.96 17.21 -13.84
CA PRO A 119 6.12 15.77 -14.05
C PRO A 119 4.75 15.07 -14.04
N ILE A 120 4.46 14.25 -15.05
CA ILE A 120 3.19 13.53 -15.16
C ILE A 120 3.42 12.05 -14.88
N LEU A 121 2.71 11.51 -13.89
CA LEU A 121 2.64 10.08 -13.61
C LEU A 121 1.38 9.49 -14.26
N ALA A 122 1.52 8.37 -14.94
CA ALA A 122 0.40 7.64 -15.52
C ALA A 122 0.37 6.25 -14.88
N ILE A 123 -0.71 5.95 -14.16
CA ILE A 123 -0.87 4.72 -13.39
C ILE A 123 -2.10 3.98 -13.92
N ASP A 124 -1.86 2.90 -14.65
CA ASP A 124 -2.86 2.11 -15.36
C ASP A 124 -3.57 1.11 -14.43
N THR A 125 -4.12 1.59 -13.34
CA THR A 125 -5.01 0.82 -12.48
C THR A 125 -6.35 0.58 -13.19
N ASP A 126 -7.04 -0.51 -12.86
CA ASP A 126 -8.25 -0.94 -13.56
C ASP A 126 -9.45 -1.21 -12.64
N GLY A 127 -9.24 -1.11 -11.30
CA GLY A 127 -10.27 -1.37 -10.30
C GLY A 127 -10.64 -2.84 -10.12
N MET A 128 -9.92 -3.76 -10.78
CA MET A 128 -10.15 -5.20 -10.69
C MET A 128 -9.10 -5.90 -9.81
N GLU A 129 -7.91 -5.32 -9.74
CA GLU A 129 -6.85 -5.76 -8.84
C GLU A 129 -7.02 -5.16 -7.45
N LEU A 130 -6.28 -5.69 -6.46
CA LEU A 130 -6.30 -5.19 -5.09
C LEU A 130 -5.32 -4.01 -4.91
N TYR A 131 -5.50 -3.29 -3.80
CA TYR A 131 -4.77 -2.06 -3.49
C TYR A 131 -3.25 -2.17 -3.65
N ASP A 132 -2.66 -3.29 -3.23
CA ASP A 132 -1.23 -3.55 -3.27
C ASP A 132 -0.64 -3.56 -4.69
N LYS A 133 -1.45 -3.93 -5.70
CA LYS A 133 -1.07 -3.80 -7.11
C LYS A 133 -1.00 -2.35 -7.56
N GLY A 134 -1.94 -1.54 -7.10
CA GLY A 134 -1.92 -0.10 -7.35
C GLY A 134 -0.75 0.58 -6.65
N GLU A 135 -0.44 0.20 -5.42
CA GLU A 135 0.74 0.67 -4.70
C GLU A 135 2.03 0.34 -5.46
N GLU A 136 2.20 -0.92 -5.89
CA GLU A 136 3.38 -1.36 -6.65
C GLU A 136 3.58 -0.48 -7.90
N LYS A 137 2.51 -0.27 -8.69
CA LYS A 137 2.55 0.58 -9.88
C LYS A 137 2.88 2.03 -9.54
N ALA A 138 2.26 2.57 -8.49
CA ALA A 138 2.46 3.96 -8.08
C ALA A 138 3.87 4.21 -7.53
N TYR A 139 4.40 3.35 -6.66
CA TYR A 139 5.78 3.44 -6.18
C TYR A 139 6.76 3.41 -7.34
N LEU A 140 6.62 2.46 -8.25
CA LEU A 140 7.55 2.34 -9.39
C LEU A 140 7.46 3.56 -10.31
N ALA A 141 6.25 4.04 -10.62
CA ALA A 141 6.05 5.24 -11.45
C ALA A 141 6.64 6.48 -10.77
N LEU A 142 6.40 6.67 -9.48
CA LEU A 142 6.87 7.81 -8.70
C LEU A 142 8.41 7.87 -8.66
N PHE A 143 9.05 6.82 -8.19
CA PHE A 143 10.52 6.82 -8.03
C PHE A 143 11.25 6.80 -9.37
N THR A 144 10.74 6.11 -10.38
CA THR A 144 11.34 6.15 -11.73
C THR A 144 11.20 7.52 -12.40
N ALA A 145 10.17 8.29 -12.07
CA ALA A 145 9.98 9.63 -12.61
C ALA A 145 10.83 10.69 -11.88
N LEU A 146 10.98 10.59 -10.57
CA LEU A 146 11.47 11.67 -9.72
C LEU A 146 12.82 11.41 -9.05
N ALA A 147 13.13 10.17 -8.66
CA ALA A 147 14.45 9.81 -8.13
C ALA A 147 15.46 9.66 -9.28
N LYS A 148 16.00 10.77 -9.76
CA LYS A 148 16.89 10.83 -10.93
C LYS A 148 18.36 11.01 -10.57
N GLU A 149 18.62 11.73 -9.49
CA GLU A 149 19.95 12.18 -9.14
C GLU A 149 20.58 11.28 -8.07
N LYS A 150 21.90 11.18 -8.15
CA LYS A 150 22.68 10.46 -7.17
C LYS A 150 23.26 11.46 -6.18
N TYR A 151 22.82 11.36 -4.93
CA TYR A 151 23.31 12.15 -3.81
C TYR A 151 24.41 11.43 -3.04
N GLU A 152 25.13 12.19 -2.18
CA GLU A 152 26.07 11.61 -1.23
C GLU A 152 25.31 10.78 -0.18
N VAL A 153 25.76 9.55 0.04
CA VAL A 153 25.08 8.60 0.92
C VAL A 153 25.28 8.96 2.40
N CYS A 154 24.19 9.18 3.11
CA CYS A 154 24.14 9.32 4.55
C CYS A 154 23.77 7.97 5.19
N LYS A 155 24.74 7.30 5.82
CA LYS A 155 24.57 5.96 6.41
C LYS A 155 23.60 5.91 7.58
N GLU A 156 23.34 7.04 8.20
CA GLU A 156 22.40 7.21 9.32
C GLU A 156 20.96 7.26 8.82
N LYS A 157 20.70 7.65 7.56
CA LYS A 157 19.37 7.69 6.96
C LYS A 157 18.93 6.32 6.46
N VAL A 158 17.69 5.96 6.76
CA VAL A 158 17.05 4.71 6.36
C VAL A 158 15.72 5.02 5.68
N GLY A 159 15.58 4.66 4.41
CA GLY A 159 14.33 4.83 3.68
C GLY A 159 13.30 3.75 4.04
N ILE A 160 12.06 4.12 4.26
CA ILE A 160 10.96 3.20 4.55
C ILE A 160 10.05 3.16 3.32
N LEU A 161 10.05 2.03 2.63
CA LEU A 161 9.32 1.80 1.39
C LEU A 161 8.10 0.90 1.63
N GLY A 162 6.93 1.32 1.14
CA GLY A 162 5.70 0.53 1.25
C GLY A 162 4.85 0.85 2.47
N MET A 163 5.12 1.94 3.17
CA MET A 163 4.27 2.36 4.29
C MET A 163 3.12 3.22 3.77
N THR A 164 1.90 2.68 3.87
CA THR A 164 0.65 3.39 3.58
C THR A 164 -0.38 3.07 4.67
N PRO A 165 -1.41 3.90 4.86
CA PRO A 165 -2.50 3.59 5.78
C PRO A 165 -3.24 2.29 5.43
N GLN A 166 -3.24 1.89 4.16
CA GLN A 166 -3.86 0.64 3.70
C GLN A 166 -3.27 -0.57 4.42
N ASP A 167 -1.94 -0.59 4.59
CA ASP A 167 -1.19 -1.68 5.21
C ASP A 167 -1.09 -1.54 6.73
N VAL A 168 -0.73 -0.34 7.22
CA VAL A 168 -0.34 -0.18 8.63
C VAL A 168 -1.50 0.20 9.55
N SER A 169 -2.64 0.63 9.00
CA SER A 169 -3.87 0.95 9.75
C SER A 169 -3.70 1.98 10.88
N ASP A 170 -2.59 2.69 10.91
CA ASP A 170 -2.23 3.67 11.93
C ASP A 170 -1.59 4.88 11.28
N LEU A 171 -2.22 6.03 11.38
CA LEU A 171 -1.71 7.28 10.81
C LEU A 171 -0.43 7.78 11.52
N LYS A 172 -0.12 7.24 12.71
CA LYS A 172 1.10 7.51 13.48
C LYS A 172 2.19 6.43 13.29
N ALA A 173 1.99 5.47 12.39
CA ALA A 173 2.95 4.39 12.18
C ALA A 173 4.35 4.91 11.80
N ALA A 174 4.43 6.00 11.03
CA ALA A 174 5.71 6.63 10.71
C ALA A 174 6.46 7.12 11.95
N ASP A 175 5.77 7.71 12.92
CA ASP A 175 6.39 8.19 14.15
C ASP A 175 6.92 7.03 14.99
N LYS A 176 6.17 5.93 15.08
CA LYS A 176 6.60 4.70 15.77
C LYS A 176 7.85 4.11 15.14
N VAL A 177 7.90 4.03 13.81
CA VAL A 177 9.08 3.55 13.09
C VAL A 177 10.28 4.49 13.28
N ARG A 178 10.07 5.81 13.28
CA ARG A 178 11.13 6.79 13.60
C ARG A 178 11.67 6.61 15.02
N GLU A 179 10.79 6.37 16.00
CA GLU A 179 11.19 6.11 17.39
C GLU A 179 12.02 4.83 17.52
N GLU A 180 11.63 3.75 16.86
CA GLU A 180 12.39 2.49 16.89
C GLU A 180 13.76 2.65 16.25
N LEU A 181 13.86 3.21 15.06
CA LEU A 181 15.13 3.39 14.37
C LEU A 181 16.05 4.41 15.06
N LYS A 182 15.47 5.40 15.75
CA LYS A 182 16.22 6.35 16.57
C LYS A 182 16.95 5.68 17.73
N LYS A 183 16.41 4.59 18.31
CA LYS A 183 17.10 3.80 19.35
C LYS A 183 18.40 3.17 18.83
N GLU A 184 18.49 2.94 17.52
CA GLU A 184 19.65 2.44 16.81
C GLU A 184 20.56 3.55 16.25
N GLY A 185 20.25 4.82 16.55
CA GLY A 185 20.97 5.98 16.01
C GLY A 185 20.71 6.23 14.54
N LYS A 186 19.53 5.80 14.03
CA LYS A 186 19.13 5.99 12.64
C LYS A 186 18.01 7.01 12.50
N GLU A 187 17.97 7.66 11.34
CA GLU A 187 16.92 8.59 10.90
C GLU A 187 16.04 7.89 9.85
N ALA A 188 14.76 7.67 10.14
CA ALA A 188 13.82 7.07 9.20
C ALA A 188 13.22 8.12 8.26
N ILE A 189 13.26 7.85 6.96
CA ILE A 189 12.62 8.63 5.90
C ILE A 189 11.41 7.83 5.42
N CYS A 190 10.19 8.27 5.80
CA CYS A 190 8.94 7.57 5.51
C CYS A 190 8.25 8.20 4.29
N TYR A 191 8.54 7.70 3.11
CA TYR A 191 8.06 8.27 1.84
C TYR A 191 6.53 8.23 1.74
N GLY A 192 5.89 9.41 1.65
CA GLY A 192 4.44 9.54 1.55
C GLY A 192 3.66 9.31 2.84
N MET A 193 4.38 9.08 3.96
CA MET A 193 3.81 9.09 5.31
C MET A 193 4.63 10.00 6.25
N GLY A 194 4.50 11.31 6.02
CA GLY A 194 5.18 12.35 6.79
C GLY A 194 6.41 12.95 6.12
N ASP A 195 7.07 12.24 5.19
CA ASP A 195 8.12 12.80 4.34
C ASP A 195 7.57 13.03 2.93
N GLY A 196 7.75 14.24 2.42
CA GLY A 196 7.17 14.71 1.16
C GLY A 196 8.00 14.31 -0.08
N LEU A 197 7.70 14.98 -1.20
CA LEU A 197 8.29 14.69 -2.51
C LEU A 197 9.81 14.89 -2.54
N GLU A 198 10.36 15.88 -1.84
CA GLU A 198 11.80 16.10 -1.77
C GLU A 198 12.54 14.85 -1.27
N ALA A 199 11.95 14.13 -0.31
CA ALA A 199 12.53 12.87 0.16
C ALA A 199 12.60 11.81 -0.94
N VAL A 200 11.57 11.74 -1.80
CA VAL A 200 11.55 10.83 -2.96
C VAL A 200 12.63 11.21 -3.98
N GLU A 201 12.79 12.49 -4.28
CA GLU A 201 13.82 13.00 -5.19
C GLU A 201 15.23 12.66 -4.68
N ARG A 202 15.41 12.69 -3.36
CA ARG A 202 16.66 12.38 -2.65
C ARG A 202 16.78 10.91 -2.21
N ALA A 203 16.00 10.01 -2.77
CA ALA A 203 15.96 8.61 -2.33
C ALA A 203 17.31 7.87 -2.41
N SER A 204 18.26 8.34 -3.24
CA SER A 204 19.62 7.80 -3.32
C SER A 204 20.53 8.22 -2.15
N GLU A 205 20.12 9.18 -1.31
CA GLU A 205 20.88 9.66 -0.15
C GLU A 205 20.87 8.67 1.02
N VAL A 206 19.85 7.81 1.14
CA VAL A 206 19.75 6.90 2.29
C VAL A 206 20.78 5.78 2.22
N GLY A 207 21.28 5.37 3.41
CA GLY A 207 22.27 4.29 3.51
C GLY A 207 21.71 2.91 3.18
N LYS A 208 20.42 2.70 3.45
CA LYS A 208 19.66 1.49 3.09
C LYS A 208 18.16 1.79 3.05
N ASN A 209 17.41 0.90 2.43
CA ASN A 209 15.94 0.91 2.49
C ASN A 209 15.43 -0.27 3.34
N ILE A 210 14.30 -0.06 4.03
CA ILE A 210 13.50 -1.14 4.63
C ILE A 210 12.19 -1.22 3.86
N VAL A 211 11.90 -2.40 3.34
CA VAL A 211 10.67 -2.70 2.60
C VAL A 211 9.65 -3.24 3.60
N VAL A 212 8.60 -2.47 3.87
CA VAL A 212 7.57 -2.82 4.86
C VAL A 212 6.30 -3.40 4.23
N SER A 213 6.19 -3.37 2.89
CA SER A 213 5.11 -3.99 2.11
C SER A 213 5.66 -4.71 0.88
N ALA A 214 5.06 -5.84 0.52
CA ALA A 214 5.40 -6.57 -0.71
C ALA A 214 5.22 -5.71 -1.98
N ALA A 215 4.34 -4.72 -1.96
CA ALA A 215 4.11 -3.77 -3.04
C ALA A 215 5.33 -2.87 -3.34
N ALA A 216 6.20 -2.65 -2.35
CA ALA A 216 7.38 -1.80 -2.53
C ALA A 216 8.66 -2.57 -2.91
N LEU A 217 8.59 -3.89 -3.10
CA LEU A 217 9.77 -4.68 -3.42
C LEU A 217 10.40 -4.29 -4.77
N GLU A 218 9.57 -4.04 -5.79
CA GLU A 218 10.09 -3.70 -7.12
C GLU A 218 10.74 -2.32 -7.14
N VAL A 219 10.24 -1.35 -6.38
CA VAL A 219 10.91 -0.05 -6.26
C VAL A 219 12.20 -0.15 -5.46
N ALA A 220 12.27 -1.01 -4.44
CA ALA A 220 13.53 -1.25 -3.72
C ALA A 220 14.62 -1.84 -4.65
N LYS A 221 14.26 -2.83 -5.46
CA LYS A 221 15.15 -3.38 -6.51
C LYS A 221 15.57 -2.33 -7.54
N TYR A 222 14.65 -1.45 -7.93
CA TYR A 222 14.97 -0.33 -8.83
C TYR A 222 16.01 0.59 -8.21
N LEU A 223 15.86 0.99 -6.95
CA LEU A 223 16.79 1.86 -6.24
C LEU A 223 18.16 1.19 -6.03
N GLU A 224 18.18 -0.10 -5.70
CA GLU A 224 19.41 -0.87 -5.60
C GLU A 224 20.14 -0.94 -6.93
N LYS A 225 19.44 -1.28 -8.01
CA LYS A 225 20.01 -1.36 -9.37
C LYS A 225 20.52 -0.01 -9.87
N THR A 226 19.80 1.07 -9.59
CA THR A 226 20.08 2.40 -10.15
C THR A 226 21.15 3.15 -9.36
N PHE A 227 21.06 3.12 -8.03
CA PHE A 227 21.89 3.92 -7.13
C PHE A 227 22.86 3.09 -6.28
N GLY A 228 22.63 1.77 -6.20
CA GLY A 228 23.38 0.88 -5.32
C GLY A 228 22.88 0.90 -3.87
N THR A 229 21.71 1.46 -3.60
CA THR A 229 21.14 1.53 -2.24
C THR A 229 20.60 0.15 -1.83
N PRO A 230 21.22 -0.54 -0.87
CA PRO A 230 20.78 -1.86 -0.44
C PRO A 230 19.41 -1.81 0.26
N TYR A 231 18.72 -2.93 0.30
CA TYR A 231 17.46 -3.02 1.02
C TYR A 231 17.36 -4.29 1.89
N GLU A 232 16.55 -4.21 2.91
CA GLU A 232 16.14 -5.33 3.75
C GLU A 232 14.61 -5.37 3.86
N ILE A 233 14.06 -6.54 4.21
CA ILE A 233 12.62 -6.76 4.31
C ILE A 233 12.23 -6.87 5.79
N GLY A 234 11.22 -6.12 6.21
CA GLY A 234 10.72 -6.20 7.58
C GLY A 234 9.94 -4.97 8.02
N TYR A 235 9.42 -5.00 9.23
CA TYR A 235 8.72 -3.87 9.84
C TYR A 235 9.36 -3.52 11.18
N PRO A 236 10.05 -2.37 11.31
CA PRO A 236 10.83 -2.02 12.50
C PRO A 236 10.03 -2.00 13.80
N ALA A 237 8.76 -1.59 13.73
CA ALA A 237 7.88 -1.52 14.90
C ALA A 237 7.05 -2.81 15.14
N ALA A 238 7.44 -3.95 14.59
CA ALA A 238 6.70 -5.22 14.73
C ALA A 238 6.50 -5.64 16.19
N GLY A 239 7.41 -5.27 17.08
CA GLY A 239 7.31 -5.55 18.51
C GLY A 239 6.05 -5.01 19.17
N GLU A 240 5.49 -3.89 18.67
CA GLU A 240 4.25 -3.32 19.19
C GLU A 240 3.00 -4.09 18.77
N LEU A 241 3.09 -4.86 17.68
CA LEU A 241 1.98 -5.66 17.14
C LEU A 241 1.82 -7.01 17.84
N VAL A 242 2.84 -7.43 18.60
CA VAL A 242 2.87 -8.72 19.27
C VAL A 242 2.63 -8.52 20.77
N PRO A 243 1.43 -8.81 21.29
CA PRO A 243 1.13 -8.66 22.72
C PRO A 243 1.94 -9.63 23.57
N ASN A 244 1.98 -9.37 24.87
CA ASN A 244 2.63 -10.26 25.82
C ASN A 244 1.69 -11.42 26.18
N LEU A 245 1.83 -12.54 25.46
CA LEU A 245 1.08 -13.78 25.64
C LEU A 245 2.03 -14.95 25.83
N ASP A 246 1.52 -16.07 26.33
CA ASP A 246 2.24 -17.33 26.34
C ASP A 246 2.23 -17.97 24.94
N TYR A 247 3.39 -17.99 24.30
CA TYR A 247 3.62 -18.57 22.98
C TYR A 247 4.26 -19.95 23.01
N GLN A 248 4.61 -20.48 24.19
CA GLN A 248 5.37 -21.72 24.34
C GLN A 248 4.62 -22.91 23.72
N GLY A 249 5.22 -23.51 22.68
CA GLY A 249 4.65 -24.64 21.95
C GLY A 249 3.32 -24.38 21.27
N LYS A 250 2.95 -23.10 21.07
CA LYS A 250 1.68 -22.72 20.43
C LYS A 250 1.76 -22.74 18.92
N LYS A 251 0.68 -23.16 18.30
CA LYS A 251 0.48 -23.07 16.86
C LYS A 251 -0.29 -21.80 16.52
N ILE A 252 0.31 -20.95 15.71
CA ILE A 252 -0.14 -19.57 15.50
C ILE A 252 -0.37 -19.33 14.00
N LEU A 253 -1.50 -18.70 13.68
CA LEU A 253 -1.79 -18.19 12.34
C LEU A 253 -1.71 -16.66 12.34
N VAL A 254 -0.95 -16.11 11.38
CA VAL A 254 -0.89 -14.66 11.15
C VAL A 254 -1.45 -14.36 9.76
N VAL A 255 -2.52 -13.58 9.69
CA VAL A 255 -3.17 -13.17 8.44
C VAL A 255 -3.02 -11.68 8.23
N HIS A 256 -2.14 -11.29 7.32
CA HIS A 256 -1.88 -9.89 6.96
C HIS A 256 -1.26 -9.83 5.56
N GLN A 257 -0.84 -8.62 5.08
CA GLN A 257 0.05 -8.55 3.93
C GLN A 257 1.38 -9.26 4.26
N GLN A 258 2.06 -9.76 3.24
CA GLN A 258 3.14 -10.74 3.39
C GLN A 258 4.27 -10.28 4.31
N VAL A 259 4.75 -9.04 4.15
CA VAL A 259 5.90 -8.54 4.93
C VAL A 259 5.51 -8.29 6.39
N MET A 260 4.32 -7.77 6.64
CA MET A 260 3.84 -7.55 8.00
C MET A 260 3.59 -8.89 8.72
N ALA A 261 2.99 -9.86 8.04
CA ALA A 261 2.78 -11.20 8.59
C ALA A 261 4.12 -11.86 8.95
N GLU A 262 5.12 -11.73 8.08
CA GLU A 262 6.48 -12.21 8.34
C GLU A 262 7.13 -11.49 9.51
N ALA A 263 7.00 -10.18 9.61
CA ALA A 263 7.59 -9.39 10.71
C ALA A 263 6.99 -9.80 12.06
N ILE A 264 5.68 -10.04 12.12
CA ILE A 264 5.00 -10.57 13.32
C ILE A 264 5.52 -11.99 13.63
N ARG A 265 5.66 -12.87 12.62
CA ARG A 265 6.23 -14.22 12.79
C ARG A 265 7.61 -14.15 13.40
N GLN A 266 8.49 -13.33 12.86
CA GLN A 266 9.87 -13.20 13.36
C GLN A 266 9.93 -12.67 14.79
N GLU A 267 9.07 -11.70 15.13
CA GLU A 267 9.00 -11.17 16.48
C GLU A 267 8.49 -12.21 17.50
N ILE A 268 7.49 -13.04 17.12
CA ILE A 268 7.01 -14.13 17.96
C ILE A 268 8.12 -15.16 18.18
N ILE A 269 8.79 -15.62 17.12
CA ILE A 269 9.88 -16.61 17.21
C ILE A 269 11.07 -16.09 18.02
N LYS A 270 11.37 -14.80 17.92
CA LYS A 270 12.40 -14.14 18.73
C LYS A 270 12.07 -14.18 20.22
N ARG A 271 10.78 -14.03 20.60
CA ARG A 271 10.34 -14.10 22.00
C ARG A 271 10.25 -15.55 22.50
N GLU A 272 9.80 -16.47 21.63
CA GLU A 272 9.59 -17.88 21.96
C GLU A 272 9.86 -18.77 20.73
N ASN A 273 11.00 -19.42 20.73
CA ASN A 273 11.47 -20.21 19.59
C ASN A 273 10.74 -21.56 19.40
N SER A 274 9.97 -21.99 20.39
CA SER A 274 9.14 -23.20 20.30
C SER A 274 7.78 -22.96 19.65
N ALA A 275 7.42 -21.71 19.32
CA ALA A 275 6.20 -21.37 18.64
C ALA A 275 6.22 -21.81 17.17
N GLU A 276 5.13 -22.42 16.70
CA GLU A 276 4.94 -22.74 15.29
C GLU A 276 4.08 -21.67 14.62
N VAL A 277 4.66 -20.82 13.77
CA VAL A 277 3.96 -19.71 13.17
C VAL A 277 3.78 -19.92 11.66
N GLN A 278 2.54 -20.00 11.22
CA GLN A 278 2.13 -20.03 9.81
C GLN A 278 1.57 -18.66 9.41
N THR A 279 1.89 -18.19 8.20
CA THR A 279 1.30 -16.95 7.68
C THR A 279 0.34 -17.23 6.53
N ALA A 280 -0.66 -16.36 6.39
CA ALA A 280 -1.57 -16.35 5.26
C ALA A 280 -1.84 -14.92 4.78
N THR A 281 -2.12 -14.76 3.50
CA THR A 281 -2.43 -13.46 2.93
C THR A 281 -3.50 -13.55 1.85
N TRP A 282 -4.36 -12.54 1.79
CA TRP A 282 -5.33 -12.28 0.72
C TRP A 282 -4.70 -11.55 -0.47
N PHE A 283 -3.54 -10.96 -0.24
CA PHE A 283 -2.91 -9.96 -1.09
C PHE A 283 -1.70 -10.51 -1.84
N MET A 284 -0.93 -9.61 -2.43
CA MET A 284 0.27 -9.92 -3.19
C MET A 284 1.20 -10.85 -2.40
N ARG A 285 1.62 -11.91 -3.07
CA ARG A 285 2.62 -12.83 -2.54
C ARG A 285 3.81 -12.90 -3.50
N LYS A 286 4.93 -12.41 -3.05
CA LYS A 286 6.23 -12.53 -3.74
C LYS A 286 6.86 -13.87 -3.37
N LYS A 287 7.17 -14.69 -4.37
CA LYS A 287 7.72 -16.04 -4.16
C LYS A 287 9.04 -16.02 -3.39
N GLU A 288 9.87 -15.04 -3.65
CA GLU A 288 11.18 -14.84 -3.03
C GLU A 288 11.12 -14.49 -1.53
N LEU A 289 9.96 -14.02 -1.04
CA LEU A 289 9.71 -13.70 0.37
C LEU A 289 8.90 -14.79 1.09
N ALA A 290 8.49 -15.84 0.39
CA ALA A 290 7.56 -16.82 0.92
C ALA A 290 8.26 -18.01 1.54
N CYS A 291 7.82 -18.44 2.72
CA CYS A 291 8.16 -19.73 3.28
C CYS A 291 7.24 -20.83 2.72
N PRO A 292 7.69 -22.11 2.71
CA PRO A 292 6.90 -23.20 2.14
C PRO A 292 5.52 -23.40 2.76
N GLN A 293 5.36 -23.10 4.05
CA GLN A 293 4.11 -23.23 4.80
C GLN A 293 3.15 -22.05 4.64
N ASP A 294 3.57 -20.97 4.00
CA ASP A 294 2.74 -19.77 3.83
C ASP A 294 1.60 -20.03 2.85
N VAL A 295 0.42 -19.48 3.13
CA VAL A 295 -0.82 -19.74 2.38
C VAL A 295 -1.31 -18.46 1.69
N SER A 296 -1.74 -18.60 0.43
CA SER A 296 -2.52 -17.57 -0.26
C SER A 296 -3.99 -17.87 -0.12
N LEU A 297 -4.75 -16.91 0.37
CA LEU A 297 -6.21 -16.96 0.51
C LEU A 297 -6.84 -16.27 -0.71
N ARG A 298 -7.94 -16.83 -1.21
CA ARG A 298 -8.70 -16.27 -2.35
C ARG A 298 -10.14 -16.00 -1.99
N GLU A 299 -10.75 -16.94 -1.28
CA GLU A 299 -12.15 -16.91 -0.88
C GLU A 299 -12.27 -17.05 0.65
N GLU A 300 -13.37 -16.58 1.22
CA GLU A 300 -13.63 -16.69 2.66
C GLU A 300 -13.55 -18.16 3.15
N ASP A 301 -14.00 -19.08 2.31
CA ASP A 301 -13.94 -20.52 2.62
C ASP A 301 -12.49 -21.00 2.78
N ASP A 302 -11.50 -20.44 2.06
CA ASP A 302 -10.09 -20.82 2.23
C ASP A 302 -9.58 -20.50 3.65
N TYR A 303 -9.96 -19.33 4.19
CA TYR A 303 -9.62 -18.96 5.56
C TYR A 303 -10.34 -19.82 6.59
N ILE A 304 -11.64 -20.05 6.39
CA ILE A 304 -12.46 -20.87 7.29
C ILE A 304 -11.90 -22.30 7.35
N ASP A 305 -11.57 -22.89 6.21
CA ASP A 305 -11.03 -24.25 6.13
C ASP A 305 -9.61 -24.32 6.73
N LEU A 306 -8.77 -23.28 6.50
CA LEU A 306 -7.45 -23.17 7.10
C LEU A 306 -7.54 -23.17 8.63
N VAL A 307 -8.42 -22.37 9.21
CA VAL A 307 -8.58 -22.30 10.66
C VAL A 307 -9.16 -23.61 11.23
N LYS A 308 -10.20 -24.16 10.60
CA LYS A 308 -10.84 -25.42 11.07
C LYS A 308 -9.89 -26.60 11.07
N ASN A 309 -9.03 -26.71 10.06
CA ASN A 309 -8.14 -27.86 9.89
C ASN A 309 -6.73 -27.59 10.45
N GLY A 310 -6.39 -26.33 10.74
CA GLY A 310 -5.05 -25.94 11.13
C GLY A 310 -4.66 -26.27 12.56
N GLY A 311 -5.64 -26.40 13.48
CA GLY A 311 -5.38 -26.65 14.90
C GLY A 311 -4.61 -25.51 15.58
N PHE A 312 -4.92 -24.26 15.25
CA PHE A 312 -4.25 -23.08 15.80
C PHE A 312 -4.73 -22.81 17.22
N ASP A 313 -3.81 -22.36 18.07
CA ASP A 313 -4.07 -21.86 19.42
C ASP A 313 -4.31 -20.35 19.43
N ILE A 314 -3.62 -19.62 18.52
CA ILE A 314 -3.65 -18.17 18.44
C ILE A 314 -3.80 -17.76 16.98
N ILE A 315 -4.67 -16.77 16.71
CA ILE A 315 -4.84 -16.15 15.40
C ILE A 315 -4.57 -14.65 15.51
N PHE A 316 -3.67 -14.16 14.68
CA PHE A 316 -3.46 -12.73 14.42
C PHE A 316 -4.13 -12.38 13.10
N ALA A 317 -5.20 -11.62 13.14
CA ALA A 317 -5.92 -11.18 11.94
C ALA A 317 -6.77 -9.94 12.25
N ASP A 318 -7.30 -9.26 11.22
CA ASP A 318 -8.27 -8.20 11.44
C ASP A 318 -9.54 -8.74 12.10
N ALA A 319 -10.08 -8.00 13.08
CA ALA A 319 -11.24 -8.41 13.87
C ALA A 319 -12.48 -8.77 13.04
N CYS A 320 -12.63 -8.25 11.81
CA CYS A 320 -13.72 -8.64 10.93
C CYS A 320 -13.67 -10.12 10.54
N MET A 321 -12.48 -10.74 10.57
CA MET A 321 -12.29 -12.16 10.24
C MET A 321 -12.68 -13.10 11.39
N GLU A 322 -12.75 -12.61 12.64
CA GLU A 322 -13.20 -13.41 13.78
C GLU A 322 -14.62 -13.98 13.57
N LYS A 323 -15.49 -13.18 12.95
CA LYS A 323 -16.87 -13.58 12.63
C LYS A 323 -16.99 -14.75 11.66
N MET A 324 -15.92 -15.04 10.91
CA MET A 324 -15.90 -16.16 9.96
C MET A 324 -15.66 -17.49 10.66
N VAL A 325 -15.11 -17.48 11.86
CA VAL A 325 -14.71 -18.67 12.63
C VAL A 325 -15.27 -18.64 14.05
N PRO A 326 -16.60 -18.56 14.22
CA PRO A 326 -17.25 -18.37 15.52
C PRO A 326 -16.99 -19.53 16.50
N ASP A 327 -16.63 -20.69 15.99
CA ASP A 327 -16.32 -21.88 16.80
C ASP A 327 -14.84 -21.96 17.21
N PHE A 328 -14.01 -21.01 16.83
CA PHE A 328 -12.62 -20.97 17.25
C PHE A 328 -12.51 -20.72 18.76
N GLN A 329 -11.82 -21.62 19.47
CA GLN A 329 -11.71 -21.60 20.94
C GLN A 329 -10.37 -21.01 21.43
N GLY A 330 -9.48 -20.65 20.53
CA GLY A 330 -8.17 -20.09 20.87
C GLY A 330 -8.22 -18.58 21.11
N ILE A 331 -7.06 -17.97 21.19
CA ILE A 331 -6.92 -16.53 21.37
C ILE A 331 -6.94 -15.82 19.99
N PHE A 332 -7.84 -14.85 19.83
CA PHE A 332 -7.86 -14.00 18.64
C PHE A 332 -7.22 -12.64 18.96
N VAL A 333 -6.13 -12.32 18.27
CA VAL A 333 -5.41 -11.06 18.39
C VAL A 333 -5.80 -10.18 17.21
N ASN A 334 -6.49 -9.07 17.50
CA ASN A 334 -6.87 -8.12 16.45
C ASN A 334 -5.63 -7.40 15.90
N THR A 335 -5.22 -7.80 14.69
CA THR A 335 -4.17 -7.13 13.92
C THR A 335 -4.84 -6.42 12.77
N ARG A 336 -5.14 -5.14 12.97
CA ARG A 336 -5.91 -4.34 12.01
C ARG A 336 -5.23 -4.25 10.67
N HIS A 337 -6.03 -4.34 9.60
CA HIS A 337 -5.60 -4.17 8.24
C HIS A 337 -6.63 -3.29 7.51
N PHE A 338 -6.31 -2.01 7.33
CA PHE A 338 -7.26 -1.01 6.85
C PHE A 338 -7.87 -1.41 5.49
N ALA A 339 -7.06 -1.91 4.55
CA ALA A 339 -7.55 -2.39 3.26
C ALA A 339 -8.60 -3.52 3.35
N VAL A 340 -8.70 -4.19 4.50
CA VAL A 340 -9.66 -5.27 4.78
C VAL A 340 -10.92 -4.73 5.46
N SER A 341 -10.77 -3.90 6.48
CA SER A 341 -11.87 -3.51 7.37
C SER A 341 -12.29 -2.05 7.24
N GLY A 342 -11.50 -1.20 6.60
CA GLY A 342 -11.71 0.25 6.58
C GLY A 342 -11.59 0.91 7.96
N ARG A 343 -10.86 0.30 8.90
CA ARG A 343 -10.73 0.77 10.28
C ARG A 343 -9.29 1.05 10.64
N LEU A 344 -9.05 2.25 11.18
CA LEU A 344 -7.77 2.62 11.78
C LEU A 344 -7.62 2.03 13.18
N CYS A 345 -6.38 1.95 13.64
CA CYS A 345 -6.06 1.78 15.05
C CYS A 345 -6.53 3.02 15.84
N GLU A 346 -7.04 2.79 17.06
CA GLU A 346 -7.49 3.85 17.97
C GLU A 346 -6.31 4.52 18.68
#